data_d41863fb9fcace3db1d67065e784147c
#
_entry.id   d41863fb9fcace3db1d67065e784147c
#
_cell.length_a   1.000
_cell.length_b   1.000
_cell.length_c   1.000
_cell.angle_alpha   90.00
_cell.angle_beta   90.00
_cell.angle_gamma   90.00
#
_symmetry.space_group_name_H-M   'P 1'
#
loop_
_entity.id
_entity.type
_entity.pdbx_description
1 polymer ?
#
loop_
_entity_poly.entity_id
_entity_poly.type
_entity_poly.pdbx_seq_one_letter_code
_entity_poly.pdbx_strand_id
1 'polypeptide(L)'
;MGIISSLLAGAVVATTPSTPLPWFDLNDYPVKAFAREWQGVTTFAVIVAPDGRAADCKIVKSSGYDVLDRQACFVALKRAKFTAATGADGQRAYGVYRSQVVWARPDRPAVQRELGPDLEISLNQLPAGTTGPGVKLAFYVDAAGNPSACTPLPDSAAQPRQLVDVACTALFSQLAREPVTARGTAVAAVRTAAVKVTAPK
;
A
#
# COMPACT_ATOMS: atom_id res chain seq x y z
N MET A 1 30.76 -4.63 31.72
CA MET A 1 29.99 -5.74 31.13
C MET A 1 28.73 -5.12 30.56
N GLY A 2 28.76 -4.69 29.30
CA GLY A 2 27.60 -4.10 28.62
C GLY A 2 26.75 -5.22 28.00
N ILE A 3 25.52 -5.39 28.46
CA ILE A 3 24.56 -6.28 27.83
C ILE A 3 24.13 -5.57 26.54
N ILE A 4 24.65 -6.00 25.41
CA ILE A 4 24.12 -5.65 24.09
C ILE A 4 22.78 -6.41 23.98
N SER A 5 21.69 -5.73 24.36
CA SER A 5 20.35 -6.21 24.10
C SER A 5 20.17 -6.19 22.59
N SER A 6 20.40 -7.34 21.95
CA SER A 6 20.08 -7.57 20.54
C SER A 6 18.57 -7.52 20.46
N LEU A 7 18.00 -6.34 20.18
CA LEU A 7 16.62 -6.20 19.76
C LEU A 7 16.48 -6.99 18.47
N LEU A 8 15.97 -8.21 18.57
CA LEU A 8 15.43 -8.94 17.43
C LEU A 8 14.35 -8.04 16.84
N ALA A 9 14.70 -7.35 15.76
CA ALA A 9 13.70 -6.59 15.00
C ALA A 9 12.60 -7.57 14.58
N GLY A 10 11.45 -7.46 15.19
CA GLY A 10 10.29 -8.29 14.88
C GLY A 10 9.82 -8.04 13.45
N ALA A 11 9.06 -8.97 12.90
CA ALA A 11 8.45 -8.80 11.59
C ALA A 11 7.43 -7.66 11.64
N VAL A 12 7.48 -6.75 10.68
CA VAL A 12 6.41 -5.76 10.50
C VAL A 12 5.22 -6.42 9.81
N VAL A 13 4.01 -6.11 10.29
CA VAL A 13 2.77 -6.63 9.73
C VAL A 13 1.98 -5.48 9.12
N ALA A 14 1.65 -5.62 7.84
CA ALA A 14 0.84 -4.63 7.13
C ALA A 14 -0.61 -4.63 7.61
N THR A 15 -1.25 -3.48 7.53
CA THR A 15 -2.70 -3.37 7.72
C THR A 15 -3.45 -4.10 6.61
N THR A 16 -4.54 -4.75 6.97
CA THR A 16 -5.42 -5.47 6.03
C THR A 16 -6.88 -5.09 6.27
N PRO A 17 -7.73 -5.08 5.23
CA PRO A 17 -9.16 -4.87 5.41
C PRO A 17 -9.78 -5.94 6.31
N SER A 18 -10.57 -5.51 7.29
CA SER A 18 -11.37 -6.39 8.15
C SER A 18 -12.85 -6.40 7.75
N THR A 19 -13.31 -5.40 6.97
CA THR A 19 -14.62 -5.41 6.31
C THR A 19 -14.53 -6.08 4.95
N PRO A 20 -15.56 -6.87 4.54
CA PRO A 20 -15.59 -7.47 3.21
C PRO A 20 -15.45 -6.42 2.09
N LEU A 21 -14.80 -6.80 1.00
CA LEU A 21 -14.78 -6.05 -0.24
C LEU A 21 -15.91 -6.55 -1.18
N PRO A 22 -16.42 -5.69 -2.10
CA PRO A 22 -16.04 -4.29 -2.32
C PRO A 22 -16.73 -3.33 -1.34
N TRP A 23 -16.05 -2.23 -0.97
CA TRP A 23 -16.68 -1.16 -0.17
C TRP A 23 -17.57 -0.25 -1.00
N PHE A 24 -17.43 -0.30 -2.32
CA PHE A 24 -18.09 0.56 -3.29
C PHE A 24 -19.20 -0.21 -4.00
N ASP A 25 -20.31 0.45 -4.22
CA ASP A 25 -21.43 -0.03 -5.05
C ASP A 25 -21.89 1.03 -6.06
N LEU A 26 -22.86 0.70 -6.90
CA LEU A 26 -23.36 1.61 -7.94
C LEU A 26 -24.00 2.89 -7.38
N ASN A 27 -24.51 2.85 -6.15
CA ASN A 27 -25.12 4.02 -5.51
C ASN A 27 -24.06 5.03 -5.05
N ASP A 28 -22.81 4.62 -4.97
CA ASP A 28 -21.71 5.52 -4.64
C ASP A 28 -21.28 6.38 -5.83
N TYR A 29 -21.73 6.06 -7.03
CA TYR A 29 -21.41 6.86 -8.21
C TYR A 29 -22.09 8.23 -8.10
N PRO A 30 -21.34 9.33 -8.08
CA PRO A 30 -21.96 10.66 -7.92
C PRO A 30 -22.90 10.97 -9.09
N VAL A 31 -24.12 11.39 -8.78
CA VAL A 31 -25.17 11.68 -9.77
C VAL A 31 -24.67 12.61 -10.88
N LYS A 32 -23.92 13.66 -10.50
CA LYS A 32 -23.33 14.62 -11.46
C LYS A 32 -22.32 13.94 -12.41
N ALA A 33 -21.52 13.02 -11.92
CA ALA A 33 -20.53 12.30 -12.73
C ALA A 33 -21.24 11.30 -13.65
N PHE A 34 -22.26 10.60 -13.12
CA PHE A 34 -23.06 9.67 -13.90
C PHE A 34 -23.78 10.35 -15.06
N ALA A 35 -24.43 11.50 -14.80
CA ALA A 35 -25.14 12.28 -15.81
C ALA A 35 -24.21 12.88 -16.88
N ARG A 36 -22.93 13.11 -16.54
CA ARG A 36 -21.91 13.63 -17.47
C ARG A 36 -21.03 12.54 -18.08
N GLU A 37 -21.36 11.30 -17.82
CA GLU A 37 -20.59 10.12 -18.30
C GLU A 37 -19.11 10.13 -17.93
N TRP A 38 -18.75 10.75 -16.81
CA TRP A 38 -17.37 10.81 -16.32
C TRP A 38 -16.97 9.45 -15.74
N GLN A 39 -16.03 8.79 -16.36
CA GLN A 39 -15.51 7.47 -15.97
C GLN A 39 -14.00 7.55 -15.70
N GLY A 40 -13.49 6.65 -14.91
CA GLY A 40 -12.05 6.59 -14.65
C GLY A 40 -11.70 5.67 -13.49
N VAL A 41 -10.44 5.65 -13.12
CA VAL A 41 -9.94 4.87 -11.98
C VAL A 41 -9.30 5.80 -10.98
N THR A 42 -9.86 5.85 -9.78
CA THR A 42 -9.24 6.55 -8.65
C THR A 42 -8.38 5.57 -7.87
N THR A 43 -7.07 5.83 -7.78
CA THR A 43 -6.18 5.12 -6.85
C THR A 43 -6.00 5.97 -5.61
N PHE A 44 -6.22 5.38 -4.45
CA PHE A 44 -6.15 6.08 -3.17
C PHE A 44 -5.38 5.28 -2.12
N ALA A 45 -4.90 5.97 -1.09
CA ALA A 45 -4.27 5.39 0.07
C ALA A 45 -5.06 5.78 1.33
N VAL A 46 -5.48 4.77 2.09
CA VAL A 46 -6.10 4.97 3.41
C VAL A 46 -5.02 4.89 4.46
N ILE A 47 -4.94 5.91 5.30
CA ILE A 47 -4.09 5.89 6.49
C ILE A 47 -4.93 5.28 7.62
N VAL A 48 -4.49 4.14 8.11
CA VAL A 48 -5.17 3.36 9.14
C VAL A 48 -4.53 3.64 10.49
N ALA A 49 -5.33 4.05 11.45
CA ALA A 49 -4.85 4.29 12.81
C ALA A 49 -4.57 2.98 13.57
N PRO A 50 -3.83 3.03 14.69
CA PRO A 50 -3.54 1.85 15.53
C PRO A 50 -4.78 1.16 16.11
N ASP A 51 -5.94 1.81 16.10
CA ASP A 51 -7.23 1.20 16.49
C ASP A 51 -7.94 0.47 15.33
N GLY A 52 -7.36 0.47 14.11
CA GLY A 52 -7.92 -0.17 12.92
C GLY A 52 -8.91 0.70 12.15
N ARG A 53 -9.15 1.94 12.55
CA ARG A 53 -10.04 2.87 11.83
C ARG A 53 -9.30 3.59 10.72
N ALA A 54 -10.02 3.89 9.64
CA ALA A 54 -9.55 4.80 8.61
C ALA A 54 -9.43 6.22 9.20
N ALA A 55 -8.20 6.71 9.36
CA ALA A 55 -7.90 8.02 9.95
C ALA A 55 -7.83 9.12 8.91
N ASP A 56 -7.33 8.81 7.71
CA ASP A 56 -7.15 9.76 6.61
C ASP A 56 -7.18 9.02 5.27
N CYS A 57 -7.40 9.76 4.18
CA CYS A 57 -7.37 9.22 2.82
C CYS A 57 -6.73 10.21 1.87
N LYS A 58 -5.84 9.71 1.02
CA LYS A 58 -5.12 10.51 0.02
C LYS A 58 -5.32 9.93 -1.36
N ILE A 59 -5.51 10.80 -2.34
CA ILE A 59 -5.53 10.40 -3.74
C ILE A 59 -4.08 10.20 -4.20
N VAL A 60 -3.78 8.99 -4.63
CA VAL A 60 -2.47 8.60 -5.20
C VAL A 60 -2.46 8.87 -6.69
N LYS A 61 -3.58 8.54 -7.38
CA LYS A 61 -3.76 8.83 -8.80
C LYS A 61 -5.21 9.19 -9.05
N SER A 62 -5.41 10.38 -9.64
CA SER A 62 -6.73 10.88 -9.99
C SER A 62 -7.38 10.06 -11.10
N SER A 63 -8.69 9.92 -11.03
CA SER A 63 -9.55 9.44 -12.12
C SER A 63 -9.62 10.42 -13.30
N GLY A 64 -9.16 11.66 -13.12
CA GLY A 64 -9.37 12.80 -14.01
C GLY A 64 -10.53 13.71 -13.58
N TYR A 65 -11.26 13.33 -12.51
CA TYR A 65 -12.43 14.08 -12.05
C TYR A 65 -12.47 14.16 -10.53
N ASP A 66 -12.31 15.36 -10.00
CA ASP A 66 -12.32 15.63 -8.55
C ASP A 66 -13.52 15.04 -7.79
N VAL A 67 -14.69 15.03 -8.42
CA VAL A 67 -15.91 14.53 -7.78
C VAL A 67 -15.83 13.02 -7.55
N LEU A 68 -15.22 12.27 -8.47
CA LEU A 68 -15.00 10.83 -8.33
C LEU A 68 -13.92 10.56 -7.28
N ASP A 69 -12.85 11.35 -7.30
CA ASP A 69 -11.74 11.20 -6.36
C ASP A 69 -12.17 11.50 -4.91
N ARG A 70 -12.90 12.59 -4.69
CA ARG A 70 -13.47 12.89 -3.36
C ARG A 70 -14.43 11.82 -2.89
N GLN A 71 -15.24 11.27 -3.78
CA GLN A 71 -16.18 10.21 -3.44
C GLN A 71 -15.45 8.92 -3.04
N ALA A 72 -14.34 8.59 -3.72
CA ALA A 72 -13.50 7.44 -3.35
C ALA A 72 -13.04 7.53 -1.89
N CYS A 73 -12.45 8.67 -1.51
CA CYS A 73 -12.01 8.89 -0.13
C CYS A 73 -13.17 8.94 0.86
N PHE A 74 -14.30 9.58 0.50
CA PHE A 74 -15.48 9.65 1.38
C PHE A 74 -16.01 8.26 1.73
N VAL A 75 -16.19 7.39 0.73
CA VAL A 75 -16.69 6.02 0.94
C VAL A 75 -15.68 5.19 1.73
N ALA A 76 -14.39 5.25 1.36
CA ALA A 76 -13.34 4.52 2.07
C ALA A 76 -13.28 4.90 3.56
N LEU A 77 -13.29 6.20 3.88
CA LEU A 77 -13.29 6.67 5.27
C LEU A 77 -14.53 6.26 6.06
N LYS A 78 -15.68 6.18 5.39
CA LYS A 78 -16.95 5.85 6.02
C LYS A 78 -17.14 4.36 6.28
N ARG A 79 -16.69 3.50 5.36
CA ARG A 79 -17.05 2.06 5.36
C ARG A 79 -15.89 1.14 5.67
N ALA A 80 -14.65 1.55 5.32
CA ALA A 80 -13.51 0.66 5.49
C ALA A 80 -13.12 0.54 6.95
N LYS A 81 -12.90 -0.70 7.38
CA LYS A 81 -12.29 -1.04 8.67
C LYS A 81 -11.13 -1.99 8.41
N PHE A 82 -10.16 -1.97 9.30
CA PHE A 82 -8.91 -2.68 9.10
C PHE A 82 -8.46 -3.40 10.37
N THR A 83 -7.66 -4.43 10.19
CA THR A 83 -6.73 -4.87 11.20
C THR A 83 -5.56 -3.88 11.21
N ALA A 84 -5.22 -3.36 12.38
CA ALA A 84 -4.12 -2.41 12.50
C ALA A 84 -2.79 -3.04 12.07
N ALA A 85 -1.89 -2.22 11.56
CA ALA A 85 -0.52 -2.64 11.33
C ALA A 85 0.22 -2.89 12.64
N THR A 86 1.29 -3.69 12.59
CA THR A 86 2.18 -3.94 13.72
C THR A 86 3.60 -3.56 13.32
N GLY A 87 4.24 -2.71 14.11
CA GLY A 87 5.63 -2.33 13.94
C GLY A 87 6.61 -3.44 14.34
N ALA A 88 7.90 -3.22 14.09
CA ALA A 88 8.95 -4.18 14.43
C ALA A 88 9.12 -4.40 15.96
N ASP A 89 8.57 -3.52 16.76
CA ASP A 89 8.50 -3.61 18.22
C ASP A 89 7.30 -4.44 18.72
N GLY A 90 6.49 -4.98 17.81
CA GLY A 90 5.27 -5.72 18.12
C GLY A 90 4.08 -4.84 18.54
N GLN A 91 4.25 -3.52 18.54
CA GLN A 91 3.17 -2.59 18.90
C GLN A 91 2.30 -2.25 17.69
N ARG A 92 1.03 -1.92 17.96
CA ARG A 92 0.13 -1.41 16.92
C ARG A 92 0.65 -0.08 16.39
N ALA A 93 0.72 0.02 15.08
CA ALA A 93 1.21 1.21 14.37
C ALA A 93 0.17 1.72 13.39
N TYR A 94 0.37 2.95 12.90
CA TYR A 94 -0.34 3.37 11.71
C TYR A 94 0.03 2.44 10.54
N GLY A 95 -0.92 2.27 9.63
CA GLY A 95 -0.73 1.51 8.39
C GLY A 95 -1.16 2.30 7.17
N VAL A 96 -0.60 2.01 6.03
CA VAL A 96 -1.03 2.57 4.75
C VAL A 96 -1.58 1.44 3.88
N TYR A 97 -2.85 1.54 3.53
CA TYR A 97 -3.53 0.60 2.62
C TYR A 97 -3.84 1.29 1.30
N ARG A 98 -3.26 0.80 0.20
CA ARG A 98 -3.53 1.29 -1.16
C ARG A 98 -4.60 0.45 -1.82
N SER A 99 -5.53 1.12 -2.48
CA SER A 99 -6.60 0.49 -3.25
C SER A 99 -7.00 1.37 -4.44
N GLN A 100 -7.89 0.84 -5.25
CA GLN A 100 -8.46 1.57 -6.37
C GLN A 100 -9.96 1.32 -6.46
N VAL A 101 -10.67 2.29 -7.00
CA VAL A 101 -12.06 2.13 -7.43
C VAL A 101 -12.17 2.47 -8.91
N VAL A 102 -12.87 1.61 -9.62
CA VAL A 102 -13.17 1.79 -11.04
C VAL A 102 -14.56 2.41 -11.14
N TRP A 103 -14.62 3.63 -11.60
CA TRP A 103 -15.85 4.34 -11.90
C TRP A 103 -16.25 4.04 -13.35
N ALA A 104 -17.11 3.05 -13.51
CA ALA A 104 -17.59 2.62 -14.82
C ALA A 104 -19.11 2.56 -14.85
N ARG A 105 -19.67 2.86 -15.99
CA ARG A 105 -21.11 2.69 -16.24
C ARG A 105 -21.39 1.23 -16.61
N PRO A 106 -22.58 0.69 -16.25
CA PRO A 106 -22.92 -0.70 -16.58
C PRO A 106 -22.98 -0.98 -18.09
N ASP A 107 -23.24 0.06 -18.89
CA ASP A 107 -23.39 -0.01 -20.36
C ASP A 107 -22.05 0.19 -21.13
N ARG A 108 -20.93 0.37 -20.41
CA ARG A 108 -19.61 0.58 -21.01
C ARG A 108 -18.53 -0.31 -20.38
N PRO A 109 -17.55 -0.77 -21.17
CA PRO A 109 -16.46 -1.56 -20.62
C PRO A 109 -15.67 -0.70 -19.62
N ALA A 110 -15.43 -1.27 -18.44
CA ALA A 110 -14.58 -0.66 -17.44
C ALA A 110 -13.12 -0.69 -17.87
N VAL A 111 -12.44 0.45 -17.81
CA VAL A 111 -11.00 0.49 -17.94
C VAL A 111 -10.38 -0.01 -16.64
N GLN A 112 -10.05 -1.29 -16.57
CA GLN A 112 -9.29 -1.82 -15.46
C GLN A 112 -7.83 -1.38 -15.59
N ARG A 113 -7.29 -0.79 -14.53
CA ARG A 113 -5.86 -0.58 -14.40
C ARG A 113 -5.41 -1.34 -13.16
N GLU A 114 -4.50 -2.26 -13.36
CA GLU A 114 -3.80 -2.87 -12.24
C GLU A 114 -2.96 -1.81 -11.51
N LEU A 115 -2.84 -1.95 -10.19
CA LEU A 115 -1.84 -1.21 -9.44
C LEU A 115 -0.48 -1.69 -9.93
N GLY A 116 0.24 -0.83 -10.64
CA GLY A 116 1.59 -1.12 -11.08
C GLY A 116 2.55 -1.32 -9.89
N PRO A 117 3.75 -1.84 -10.13
CA PRO A 117 4.78 -1.92 -9.11
C PRO A 117 5.17 -0.53 -8.62
N ASP A 118 5.56 -0.45 -7.35
CA ASP A 118 6.07 0.79 -6.74
C ASP A 118 7.53 1.03 -7.14
N LEU A 119 8.25 -0.05 -7.47
CA LEU A 119 9.64 -0.03 -7.90
C LEU A 119 9.89 -1.14 -8.90
N GLU A 120 10.72 -0.87 -9.91
CA GLU A 120 11.26 -1.87 -10.83
C GLU A 120 12.78 -1.91 -10.69
N ILE A 121 13.33 -3.11 -10.51
CA ILE A 121 14.78 -3.34 -10.43
C ILE A 121 15.19 -4.40 -11.45
N SER A 122 16.40 -4.26 -11.98
CA SER A 122 17.00 -5.23 -12.87
C SER A 122 18.22 -5.86 -12.19
N LEU A 123 18.27 -7.18 -12.19
CA LEU A 123 19.39 -7.97 -11.68
C LEU A 123 20.10 -8.64 -12.85
N ASN A 124 21.40 -8.91 -12.72
CA ASN A 124 22.11 -9.68 -13.74
C ASN A 124 21.60 -11.12 -13.84
N GLN A 125 21.13 -11.68 -12.73
CA GLN A 125 20.54 -13.01 -12.62
C GLN A 125 19.53 -13.04 -11.47
N LEU A 126 18.41 -13.73 -11.66
CA LEU A 126 17.45 -13.97 -10.59
C LEU A 126 17.97 -15.05 -9.63
N PRO A 127 17.81 -14.89 -8.32
CA PRO A 127 18.13 -15.94 -7.34
C PRO A 127 17.37 -17.24 -7.66
N ALA A 128 18.03 -18.38 -7.41
CA ALA A 128 17.40 -19.69 -7.59
C ALA A 128 16.14 -19.81 -6.72
N GLY A 129 15.08 -20.38 -7.30
CA GLY A 129 13.79 -20.52 -6.63
C GLY A 129 12.90 -19.27 -6.69
N THR A 130 13.31 -18.21 -7.42
CA THR A 130 12.43 -17.05 -7.66
C THR A 130 11.15 -17.49 -8.39
N THR A 131 10.00 -17.12 -7.82
CA THR A 131 8.68 -17.41 -8.39
C THR A 131 7.98 -16.10 -8.76
N GLY A 132 7.52 -15.99 -10.02
CA GLY A 132 6.83 -14.80 -10.50
C GLY A 132 7.72 -13.55 -10.69
N PRO A 133 7.12 -12.43 -11.08
CA PRO A 133 7.84 -11.25 -11.55
C PRO A 133 8.31 -10.30 -10.45
N GLY A 134 8.09 -10.61 -9.17
CA GLY A 134 8.45 -9.67 -8.11
C GLY A 134 8.11 -10.12 -6.70
N VAL A 135 8.27 -9.19 -5.78
CA VAL A 135 8.05 -9.41 -4.35
C VAL A 135 7.25 -8.24 -3.76
N LYS A 136 6.28 -8.55 -2.91
CA LYS A 136 5.54 -7.57 -2.12
C LYS A 136 6.09 -7.54 -0.71
N LEU A 137 6.36 -6.35 -0.24
CA LEU A 137 7.04 -6.08 1.01
C LEU A 137 6.19 -5.22 1.93
N ALA A 138 6.28 -5.46 3.24
CA ALA A 138 5.90 -4.53 4.28
C ALA A 138 7.16 -3.92 4.89
N PHE A 139 7.15 -2.63 5.17
CA PHE A 139 8.27 -1.93 5.80
C PHE A 139 7.77 -0.80 6.69
N TYR A 140 8.53 -0.50 7.71
CA TYR A 140 8.23 0.58 8.64
C TYR A 140 8.90 1.88 8.18
N VAL A 141 8.22 2.99 8.33
CA VAL A 141 8.78 4.34 8.18
C VAL A 141 8.54 5.12 9.46
N ASP A 142 9.55 5.85 9.91
CA ASP A 142 9.39 6.76 11.05
C ASP A 142 8.63 8.04 10.65
N ALA A 143 8.36 8.92 11.62
CA ALA A 143 7.66 10.18 11.35
C ALA A 143 8.43 11.16 10.46
N ALA A 144 9.73 10.97 10.28
CA ALA A 144 10.56 11.73 9.36
C ALA A 144 10.58 11.13 7.94
N GLY A 145 9.96 9.95 7.75
CA GLY A 145 9.92 9.25 6.47
C GLY A 145 11.10 8.30 6.23
N ASN A 146 11.95 8.04 7.25
CA ASN A 146 13.07 7.12 7.08
C ASN A 146 12.57 5.67 7.15
N PRO A 147 12.86 4.84 6.14
CA PRO A 147 12.43 3.45 6.13
C PRO A 147 13.32 2.57 7.01
N SER A 148 12.73 1.58 7.64
CA SER A 148 13.42 0.52 8.39
C SER A 148 12.56 -0.73 8.43
N ALA A 149 13.10 -1.84 8.95
CA ALA A 149 12.42 -3.11 9.13
C ALA A 149 11.56 -3.52 7.92
N CYS A 150 12.04 -4.48 7.13
CA CYS A 150 11.38 -4.89 5.89
C CYS A 150 11.13 -6.40 5.93
N THR A 151 9.91 -6.81 5.62
CA THR A 151 9.49 -8.21 5.60
C THR A 151 8.64 -8.50 4.36
N PRO A 152 8.70 -9.71 3.78
CA PRO A 152 7.82 -10.09 2.69
C PRO A 152 6.37 -10.21 3.20
N LEU A 153 5.40 -9.83 2.36
CA LEU A 153 4.00 -10.13 2.62
C LEU A 153 3.72 -11.62 2.45
N PRO A 154 2.63 -12.16 3.03
CA PRO A 154 2.32 -13.59 2.99
C PRO A 154 2.33 -14.20 1.58
N ASP A 155 1.85 -13.49 0.58
CA ASP A 155 1.85 -13.92 -0.83
C ASP A 155 3.24 -13.91 -1.48
N SER A 156 4.22 -13.33 -0.83
CA SER A 156 5.63 -13.29 -1.23
C SER A 156 6.56 -14.00 -0.24
N ALA A 157 6.02 -14.65 0.78
CA ALA A 157 6.82 -15.31 1.83
C ALA A 157 7.65 -16.52 1.30
N ALA A 158 7.22 -17.12 0.19
CA ALA A 158 7.92 -18.23 -0.47
C ALA A 158 9.07 -17.77 -1.38
N GLN A 159 9.28 -16.46 -1.57
CA GLN A 159 10.39 -15.94 -2.37
C GLN A 159 11.74 -16.19 -1.68
N PRO A 160 12.82 -16.43 -2.46
CA PRO A 160 14.15 -16.58 -1.90
C PRO A 160 14.56 -15.40 -1.03
N ARG A 161 15.13 -15.67 0.15
CA ARG A 161 15.56 -14.60 1.06
C ARG A 161 16.47 -13.58 0.40
N GLN A 162 17.40 -14.05 -0.46
CA GLN A 162 18.28 -13.17 -1.22
C GLN A 162 17.49 -12.17 -2.09
N LEU A 163 16.40 -12.58 -2.71
CA LEU A 163 15.55 -11.68 -3.49
C LEU A 163 14.85 -10.64 -2.61
N VAL A 164 14.34 -11.07 -1.46
CA VAL A 164 13.72 -10.18 -0.47
C VAL A 164 14.72 -9.13 0.02
N ASP A 165 15.94 -9.54 0.39
CA ASP A 165 16.98 -8.64 0.90
C ASP A 165 17.39 -7.60 -0.15
N VAL A 166 17.57 -8.01 -1.41
CA VAL A 166 17.88 -7.10 -2.52
C VAL A 166 16.74 -6.12 -2.75
N ALA A 167 15.49 -6.59 -2.76
CA ALA A 167 14.34 -5.74 -2.97
C ALA A 167 14.12 -4.75 -1.82
N CYS A 168 14.35 -5.15 -0.55
CA CYS A 168 14.32 -4.25 0.60
C CYS A 168 15.41 -3.17 0.51
N THR A 169 16.64 -3.55 0.13
CA THR A 169 17.75 -2.61 -0.05
C THR A 169 17.45 -1.59 -1.14
N ALA A 170 16.95 -2.05 -2.29
CA ALA A 170 16.60 -1.18 -3.40
C ALA A 170 15.44 -0.23 -3.01
N LEU A 171 14.43 -0.76 -2.31
CA LEU A 171 13.30 0.02 -1.81
C LEU A 171 13.78 1.17 -0.90
N PHE A 172 14.67 0.89 0.05
CA PHE A 172 15.17 1.88 1.00
C PHE A 172 16.08 2.93 0.36
N SER A 173 16.77 2.58 -0.73
CA SER A 173 17.67 3.50 -1.44
C SER A 173 16.95 4.38 -2.47
N GLN A 174 15.86 3.89 -3.08
CA GLN A 174 15.21 4.52 -4.22
C GLN A 174 13.83 5.10 -3.91
N LEU A 175 13.15 4.61 -2.86
CA LEU A 175 11.85 5.16 -2.49
C LEU A 175 12.04 6.56 -1.88
N ALA A 176 11.24 7.49 -2.34
CA ALA A 176 11.22 8.84 -1.78
C ALA A 176 10.95 8.79 -0.26
N ARG A 177 11.77 9.51 0.49
CA ARG A 177 11.63 9.66 1.95
C ARG A 177 10.50 10.65 2.25
N GLU A 178 9.27 10.20 2.08
CA GLU A 178 8.10 11.00 2.36
C GLU A 178 7.45 10.55 3.66
N PRO A 179 7.26 11.48 4.63
CA PRO A 179 6.51 11.18 5.85
C PRO A 179 5.09 10.75 5.54
N VAL A 180 4.60 9.75 6.26
CA VAL A 180 3.17 9.45 6.27
C VAL A 180 2.49 10.49 7.14
N THR A 181 1.46 11.16 6.64
CA THR A 181 0.71 12.15 7.42
C THR A 181 -0.71 11.66 7.63
N ALA A 182 -1.17 11.73 8.88
CA ALA A 182 -2.55 11.49 9.27
C ALA A 182 -3.13 12.81 9.77
N ARG A 183 -4.17 13.32 9.09
CA ARG A 183 -4.80 14.62 9.43
C ARG A 183 -3.80 15.77 9.58
N GLY A 184 -2.80 15.83 8.69
CA GLY A 184 -1.77 16.87 8.72
C GLY A 184 -0.59 16.64 9.67
N THR A 185 -0.63 15.61 10.52
CA THR A 185 0.47 15.27 11.43
C THR A 185 1.29 14.13 10.86
N ALA A 186 2.62 14.28 10.84
CA ALA A 186 3.53 13.21 10.46
C ALA A 186 3.50 12.08 11.49
N VAL A 187 3.34 10.85 11.05
CA VAL A 187 3.24 9.65 11.89
C VAL A 187 4.17 8.56 11.39
N ALA A 188 4.68 7.79 12.33
CA ALA A 188 5.35 6.55 12.00
C ALA A 188 4.32 5.49 11.53
N ALA A 189 4.62 4.77 10.45
CA ALA A 189 3.65 3.88 9.85
C ALA A 189 4.29 2.66 9.16
N VAL A 190 3.52 1.59 9.05
CA VAL A 190 3.84 0.46 8.17
C VAL A 190 3.25 0.74 6.79
N ARG A 191 4.10 0.65 5.77
CA ARG A 191 3.75 0.78 4.35
C ARG A 191 3.96 -0.56 3.65
N THR A 192 3.33 -0.70 2.50
CA THR A 192 3.59 -1.83 1.58
C THR A 192 4.12 -1.31 0.27
N ALA A 193 4.93 -2.13 -0.40
CA ALA A 193 5.40 -1.87 -1.74
C ALA A 193 5.48 -3.16 -2.56
N ALA A 194 5.16 -3.06 -3.84
CA ALA A 194 5.38 -4.10 -4.82
C ALA A 194 6.65 -3.77 -5.62
N VAL A 195 7.65 -4.64 -5.54
CA VAL A 195 8.91 -4.52 -6.27
C VAL A 195 8.90 -5.54 -7.41
N LYS A 196 8.90 -5.05 -8.64
CA LYS A 196 9.07 -5.90 -9.83
C LYS A 196 10.56 -6.14 -10.06
N VAL A 197 10.91 -7.38 -10.29
CA VAL A 197 12.31 -7.78 -10.51
C VAL A 197 12.43 -8.42 -11.88
N THR A 198 13.38 -7.95 -12.66
CA THR A 198 13.68 -8.47 -14.01
C THR A 198 15.14 -8.89 -14.09
N ALA A 199 15.44 -9.82 -14.98
CA ALA A 199 16.79 -10.15 -15.40
C ALA A 199 16.85 -10.21 -16.93
N PRO A 200 18.01 -9.94 -17.55
CA PRO A 200 18.20 -10.16 -18.97
C PRO A 200 17.91 -11.63 -19.30
N LYS A 201 17.34 -11.85 -20.49
CA LYS A 201 17.14 -13.19 -21.06
C LYS A 201 18.45 -13.75 -21.57
#